data_ce955661348acc6855043e7ce419e68c
#
_entry.id   ce955661348acc6855043e7ce419e68c
#
_cell.length_a   1.000
_cell.length_b   1.000
_cell.length_c   1.000
_cell.angle_alpha   90.00
_cell.angle_beta   90.00
_cell.angle_gamma   90.00
#
_symmetry.space_group_name_H-M   'P 1'
#
loop_
_entity.id
_entity.type
_entity.pdbx_description
1 polymer ?
#
loop_
_entity_poly.entity_id
_entity_poly.type
_entity_poly.pdbx_seq_one_letter_code
_entity_poly.pdbx_strand_id
1 'polypeptide(L)'
;TITDAIRKFTPDLAAIMDEMSRDFYTAQETGTVERLFPTCEKISIDYAVMEKAESIYTLPAEFGWSDLGSWGSLRTLLPQDEHGNAGVGNDISLHNCHNCIVHTAGEKQVVVEGLDGYIIAERNGALLVCSLKEEQNIKRFTLKH
;
A
#
# COMPACT_ATOMS: atom_id res chain seq x y z
N THR A 1 27.36 -2.37 1.86
CA THR A 1 26.07 -2.57 1.14
C THR A 1 24.92 -2.74 2.11
N ILE A 2 23.67 -2.74 1.62
CA ILE A 2 22.48 -2.94 2.48
C ILE A 2 22.51 -4.32 3.17
N THR A 3 22.97 -5.35 2.48
CA THR A 3 23.11 -6.72 3.03
C THR A 3 24.12 -6.80 4.17
N ASP A 4 25.21 -6.07 4.10
CA ASP A 4 26.20 -6.01 5.20
C ASP A 4 25.62 -5.27 6.41
N ALA A 5 24.84 -4.22 6.16
CA ALA A 5 24.15 -3.50 7.23
C ALA A 5 23.09 -4.38 7.93
N ILE A 6 22.31 -5.14 7.18
CA ILE A 6 21.38 -6.13 7.74
C ILE A 6 22.12 -7.16 8.60
N ARG A 7 23.25 -7.70 8.14
CA ARG A 7 24.08 -8.62 8.92
C ARG A 7 24.61 -7.98 10.22
N LYS A 8 24.98 -6.70 10.15
CA LYS A 8 25.52 -5.97 11.31
C LYS A 8 24.46 -5.64 12.35
N PHE A 9 23.27 -5.19 11.92
CA PHE A 9 22.27 -4.59 12.80
C PHE A 9 21.09 -5.51 13.14
N THR A 10 20.88 -6.55 12.32
CA THR A 10 19.80 -7.55 12.48
C THR A 10 20.33 -8.96 12.14
N PRO A 11 21.27 -9.50 12.93
CA PRO A 11 21.96 -10.76 12.61
C PRO A 11 20.99 -11.96 12.53
N ASP A 12 19.94 -11.98 13.34
CA ASP A 12 18.95 -13.07 13.33
C ASP A 12 18.17 -13.09 12.01
N LEU A 13 17.74 -11.89 11.53
CA LEU A 13 17.11 -11.76 10.23
C LEU A 13 18.07 -12.19 9.11
N ALA A 14 19.34 -11.78 9.19
CA ALA A 14 20.35 -12.17 8.20
C ALA A 14 20.54 -13.69 8.15
N ALA A 15 20.54 -14.38 9.29
CA ALA A 15 20.65 -15.84 9.34
C ALA A 15 19.48 -16.53 8.63
N ILE A 16 18.25 -16.06 8.83
CA ILE A 16 17.05 -16.57 8.14
C ILE A 16 17.17 -16.32 6.63
N MET A 17 17.60 -15.12 6.22
CA MET A 17 17.80 -14.78 4.80
C MET A 17 18.87 -15.65 4.15
N ASP A 18 19.98 -15.90 4.85
CA ASP A 18 21.06 -16.78 4.35
C ASP A 18 20.58 -18.24 4.22
N GLU A 19 19.70 -18.71 5.12
CA GLU A 19 19.06 -20.03 4.96
C GLU A 19 18.14 -20.07 3.73
N MET A 20 17.25 -19.08 3.57
CA MET A 20 16.37 -19.00 2.40
C MET A 20 17.14 -18.94 1.08
N SER A 21 18.24 -18.18 1.06
CA SER A 21 19.01 -17.95 -0.16
C SER A 21 19.62 -19.20 -0.77
N ARG A 22 19.77 -20.29 -0.01
CA ARG A 22 20.30 -21.57 -0.50
C ARG A 22 19.39 -22.21 -1.54
N ASP A 23 18.08 -21.94 -1.44
CA ASP A 23 17.08 -22.53 -2.30
C ASP A 23 16.58 -21.56 -3.41
N PHE A 24 17.08 -20.32 -3.44
CA PHE A 24 16.71 -19.35 -4.47
C PHE A 24 17.03 -19.88 -5.87
N TYR A 25 16.12 -19.62 -6.80
CA TYR A 25 16.18 -20.08 -8.19
C TYR A 25 16.11 -21.61 -8.35
N THR A 26 15.67 -22.33 -7.33
CA THR A 26 15.42 -23.78 -7.38
C THR A 26 13.95 -24.11 -7.23
N ALA A 27 13.56 -25.36 -7.45
CA ALA A 27 12.18 -25.83 -7.24
C ALA A 27 11.74 -25.76 -5.76
N GLN A 28 12.65 -25.62 -4.82
CA GLN A 28 12.40 -25.54 -3.38
C GLN A 28 12.14 -24.12 -2.89
N GLU A 29 12.41 -23.09 -3.68
CA GLU A 29 12.34 -21.67 -3.29
C GLU A 29 11.01 -21.33 -2.62
N THR A 30 9.88 -21.62 -3.28
CA THR A 30 8.55 -21.25 -2.77
C THR A 30 8.30 -21.87 -1.39
N GLY A 31 8.55 -23.17 -1.23
CA GLY A 31 8.31 -23.87 0.05
C GLY A 31 9.23 -23.38 1.16
N THR A 32 10.50 -23.05 0.83
CA THR A 32 11.45 -22.50 1.80
C THR A 32 11.06 -21.09 2.23
N VAL A 33 10.65 -20.23 1.30
CA VAL A 33 10.18 -18.87 1.60
C VAL A 33 8.88 -18.91 2.45
N GLU A 34 7.89 -19.72 2.06
CA GLU A 34 6.64 -19.86 2.82
C GLU A 34 6.86 -20.34 4.26
N ARG A 35 7.85 -21.19 4.49
CA ARG A 35 8.21 -21.72 5.81
C ARG A 35 9.00 -20.70 6.64
N LEU A 36 10.00 -20.04 6.07
CA LEU A 36 10.95 -19.21 6.82
C LEU A 36 10.55 -17.74 6.91
N PHE A 37 9.97 -17.16 5.86
CA PHE A 37 9.62 -15.74 5.85
C PHE A 37 8.67 -15.32 6.99
N PRO A 38 7.66 -16.11 7.39
CA PRO A 38 6.81 -15.77 8.53
C PRO A 38 7.54 -15.72 9.88
N THR A 39 8.74 -16.31 9.98
CA THR A 39 9.57 -16.30 11.20
C THR A 39 10.46 -15.06 11.30
N CYS A 40 10.55 -14.27 10.21
CA CYS A 40 11.30 -13.02 10.23
C CYS A 40 10.66 -12.00 11.19
N GLU A 41 11.49 -11.22 11.86
CA GLU A 41 11.03 -10.06 12.63
C GLU A 41 10.30 -9.07 11.71
N LYS A 42 9.12 -8.61 12.16
CA LYS A 42 8.33 -7.60 11.45
C LYS A 42 8.84 -6.21 11.76
N ILE A 43 9.92 -5.81 11.12
CA ILE A 43 10.55 -4.50 11.29
C ILE A 43 10.78 -3.85 9.92
N SER A 44 10.57 -2.54 9.81
CA SER A 44 10.93 -1.81 8.60
C SER A 44 12.44 -1.63 8.51
N ILE A 45 12.94 -1.48 7.28
CA ILE A 45 14.37 -1.22 7.05
C ILE A 45 14.85 0.09 7.70
N ASP A 46 13.95 1.06 7.86
CA ASP A 46 14.25 2.31 8.52
C ASP A 46 14.71 2.07 9.95
N TYR A 47 13.93 1.35 10.74
CA TYR A 47 14.27 1.00 12.13
C TYR A 47 15.33 -0.09 12.23
N ALA A 48 15.32 -1.05 11.31
CA ALA A 48 16.26 -2.16 11.33
C ALA A 48 17.70 -1.71 11.04
N VAL A 49 17.87 -0.79 10.10
CA VAL A 49 19.16 -0.43 9.51
C VAL A 49 19.38 1.08 9.48
N MET A 50 18.46 1.87 8.89
CA MET A 50 18.77 3.26 8.56
C MET A 50 19.02 4.12 9.79
N GLU A 51 18.23 3.99 10.85
CA GLU A 51 18.44 4.73 12.09
C GLU A 51 19.73 4.35 12.85
N LYS A 52 20.31 3.17 12.52
CA LYS A 52 21.52 2.66 13.17
C LYS A 52 22.78 2.86 12.32
N ALA A 53 22.63 3.16 11.04
CA ALA A 53 23.74 3.29 10.11
C ALA A 53 24.37 4.69 10.18
N GLU A 54 25.70 4.74 10.27
CA GLU A 54 26.45 6.00 10.33
C GLU A 54 26.65 6.68 8.97
N SER A 55 26.47 5.93 7.88
CA SER A 55 26.76 6.39 6.51
C SER A 55 25.54 6.23 5.63
N ILE A 56 24.60 7.20 5.73
CA ILE A 56 23.44 7.30 4.85
C ILE A 56 23.61 8.55 3.98
N TYR A 57 23.44 8.36 2.68
CA TYR A 57 23.47 9.45 1.71
C TYR A 57 22.08 9.62 1.11
N THR A 58 21.58 10.85 1.12
CA THR A 58 20.29 11.20 0.53
C THR A 58 20.53 12.10 -0.67
N LEU A 59 19.96 11.73 -1.81
CA LEU A 59 19.92 12.58 -3.00
C LEU A 59 18.51 13.19 -3.09
N PRO A 60 18.35 14.50 -2.87
CA PRO A 60 17.08 15.16 -3.10
C PRO A 60 16.66 15.04 -4.56
N ALA A 61 15.39 14.73 -4.82
CA ALA A 61 14.87 14.57 -6.17
C ALA A 61 13.45 15.13 -6.28
N GLU A 62 13.13 15.75 -7.42
CA GLU A 62 11.83 16.35 -7.72
C GLU A 62 11.23 15.69 -8.97
N PHE A 63 10.92 14.40 -8.91
CA PHE A 63 10.34 13.66 -10.03
C PHE A 63 8.90 13.19 -9.78
N GLY A 64 8.22 13.77 -8.78
CA GLY A 64 6.81 13.47 -8.51
C GLY A 64 6.55 12.04 -8.04
N TRP A 65 7.43 11.46 -7.20
CA TRP A 65 7.26 10.11 -6.67
C TRP A 65 6.10 10.03 -5.66
N SER A 66 5.32 8.96 -5.76
CA SER A 66 4.31 8.59 -4.77
C SER A 66 4.31 7.08 -4.58
N ASP A 67 4.24 6.63 -3.34
CA ASP A 67 4.18 5.19 -2.99
C ASP A 67 2.80 4.56 -3.23
N LEU A 68 1.78 5.37 -3.56
CA LEU A 68 0.39 4.93 -3.72
C LEU A 68 -0.16 4.14 -2.53
N GLY A 69 0.42 4.33 -1.37
CA GLY A 69 0.02 3.63 -0.16
C GLY A 69 -1.32 4.08 0.43
N SER A 70 -1.96 5.10 -0.14
CA SER A 70 -3.22 5.65 0.36
C SER A 70 -4.21 5.97 -0.77
N TRP A 71 -5.49 6.06 -0.42
CA TRP A 71 -6.56 6.49 -1.33
C TRP A 71 -6.38 7.94 -1.79
N GLY A 72 -5.91 8.79 -0.89
CA GLY A 72 -5.58 10.18 -1.21
C GLY A 72 -4.48 10.27 -2.26
N SER A 73 -3.39 9.52 -2.12
CA SER A 73 -2.32 9.45 -3.12
C SER A 73 -2.82 8.91 -4.45
N LEU A 74 -3.65 7.86 -4.44
CA LEU A 74 -4.25 7.30 -5.65
C LEU A 74 -5.13 8.34 -6.35
N ARG A 75 -5.98 9.06 -5.61
CA ARG A 75 -6.84 10.13 -6.17
C ARG A 75 -6.03 11.19 -6.89
N THR A 76 -4.90 11.62 -6.34
CA THR A 76 -4.07 12.69 -6.95
C THR A 76 -3.37 12.25 -8.23
N LEU A 77 -3.18 10.96 -8.44
CA LEU A 77 -2.55 10.40 -9.65
C LEU A 77 -3.53 10.04 -10.76
N LEU A 78 -4.77 9.77 -10.39
CA LEU A 78 -5.84 9.51 -11.36
C LEU A 78 -6.30 10.80 -12.05
N PRO A 79 -6.78 10.72 -13.29
CA PRO A 79 -7.51 11.81 -13.91
C PRO A 79 -8.67 12.25 -13.01
N GLN A 80 -8.79 13.56 -12.81
CA GLN A 80 -9.84 14.16 -11.99
C GLN A 80 -10.78 14.97 -12.87
N ASP A 81 -12.06 15.04 -12.47
CA ASP A 81 -12.99 16.00 -13.04
C ASP A 81 -12.75 17.42 -12.51
N GLU A 82 -13.56 18.39 -12.96
CA GLU A 82 -13.47 19.80 -12.56
C GLU A 82 -13.74 20.05 -11.06
N HIS A 83 -14.30 19.06 -10.35
CA HIS A 83 -14.59 19.09 -8.93
C HIS A 83 -13.56 18.28 -8.10
N GLY A 84 -12.49 17.79 -8.73
CA GLY A 84 -11.44 17.03 -8.06
C GLY A 84 -11.83 15.58 -7.73
N ASN A 85 -12.87 15.05 -8.35
CA ASN A 85 -13.25 13.65 -8.18
C ASN A 85 -12.44 12.76 -9.12
N ALA A 86 -12.10 11.56 -8.65
CA ALA A 86 -11.43 10.53 -9.44
C ALA A 86 -12.26 9.24 -9.45
N GLY A 87 -12.35 8.57 -10.61
CA GLY A 87 -13.12 7.34 -10.77
C GLY A 87 -12.33 6.24 -11.44
N VAL A 88 -12.43 5.02 -10.93
CA VAL A 88 -11.96 3.79 -11.56
C VAL A 88 -13.12 2.80 -11.61
N GLY A 89 -13.65 2.56 -12.79
CA GLY A 89 -14.82 1.69 -13.04
C GLY A 89 -15.53 2.09 -14.32
N ASN A 90 -16.52 1.29 -14.73
CA ASN A 90 -17.15 1.46 -16.04
C ASN A 90 -18.39 2.37 -16.05
N ASP A 91 -19.14 2.44 -14.95
CA ASP A 91 -20.40 3.18 -14.87
C ASP A 91 -20.50 3.94 -13.54
N ILE A 92 -19.82 5.09 -13.48
CA ILE A 92 -19.76 5.96 -12.31
C ILE A 92 -20.39 7.30 -12.66
N SER A 93 -21.42 7.70 -11.90
CA SER A 93 -22.09 9.00 -12.01
C SER A 93 -21.96 9.76 -10.69
N LEU A 94 -21.35 10.94 -10.72
CA LEU A 94 -21.15 11.79 -9.56
C LEU A 94 -21.95 13.08 -9.71
N HIS A 95 -22.81 13.39 -8.74
CA HIS A 95 -23.66 14.58 -8.71
C HIS A 95 -23.35 15.39 -7.46
N ASN A 96 -23.04 16.67 -7.62
CA ASN A 96 -22.68 17.55 -6.49
C ASN A 96 -21.61 16.96 -5.55
N CYS A 97 -20.68 16.18 -6.10
CA CYS A 97 -19.58 15.56 -5.36
C CYS A 97 -18.30 16.35 -5.57
N HIS A 98 -17.46 16.41 -4.53
CA HIS A 98 -16.17 17.11 -4.58
C HIS A 98 -15.11 16.24 -3.90
N ASN A 99 -13.90 16.23 -4.47
CA ASN A 99 -12.72 15.58 -3.88
C ASN A 99 -12.92 14.10 -3.53
N CYS A 100 -13.84 13.41 -4.17
CA CYS A 100 -14.13 12.00 -3.92
C CYS A 100 -13.24 11.09 -4.77
N ILE A 101 -13.06 9.84 -4.31
CA ILE A 101 -12.53 8.76 -5.12
C ILE A 101 -13.52 7.60 -5.14
N VAL A 102 -13.86 7.14 -6.33
CA VAL A 102 -14.72 5.98 -6.54
C VAL A 102 -13.93 4.87 -7.24
N HIS A 103 -13.92 3.69 -6.67
CA HIS A 103 -13.28 2.52 -7.25
C HIS A 103 -14.24 1.34 -7.23
N THR A 104 -14.62 0.85 -8.41
CA THR A 104 -15.51 -0.29 -8.55
C THR A 104 -14.84 -1.38 -9.40
N ALA A 105 -14.94 -2.63 -8.94
CA ALA A 105 -14.45 -3.79 -9.66
C ALA A 105 -15.65 -4.52 -10.27
N GLY A 106 -16.10 -4.12 -11.45
CA GLY A 106 -17.18 -4.83 -12.13
C GLY A 106 -18.08 -3.92 -12.97
N GLU A 107 -19.20 -4.48 -13.43
CA GLU A 107 -20.18 -3.82 -14.32
C GLU A 107 -21.31 -3.12 -13.55
N LYS A 108 -21.14 -2.90 -12.24
CA LYS A 108 -22.18 -2.25 -11.44
C LYS A 108 -22.18 -0.76 -11.70
N GLN A 109 -23.37 -0.20 -11.90
CA GLN A 109 -23.57 1.23 -11.86
C GLN A 109 -23.42 1.73 -10.44
N VAL A 110 -22.64 2.80 -10.28
CA VAL A 110 -22.47 3.53 -9.02
C VAL A 110 -22.86 4.99 -9.22
N VAL A 111 -23.89 5.39 -8.49
CA VAL A 111 -24.37 6.77 -8.48
C VAL A 111 -24.14 7.34 -7.09
N VAL A 112 -23.46 8.47 -7.02
CA VAL A 112 -23.14 9.17 -5.75
C VAL A 112 -23.58 10.62 -5.86
N GLU A 113 -24.21 11.12 -4.81
CA GLU A 113 -24.69 12.50 -4.74
C GLU A 113 -24.28 13.16 -3.42
N GLY A 114 -23.83 14.41 -3.48
CA GLY A 114 -23.67 15.31 -2.32
C GLY A 114 -22.51 14.99 -1.37
N LEU A 115 -21.50 14.22 -1.79
CA LEU A 115 -20.36 13.87 -0.95
C LEU A 115 -19.13 14.76 -1.24
N ASP A 116 -18.39 15.11 -0.19
CA ASP A 116 -17.11 15.83 -0.30
C ASP A 116 -16.02 15.12 0.51
N GLY A 117 -14.94 14.73 -0.19
CA GLY A 117 -13.80 14.08 0.43
C GLY A 117 -14.07 12.64 0.90
N TYR A 118 -14.75 11.83 0.09
CA TYR A 118 -15.07 10.45 0.42
C TYR A 118 -14.38 9.44 -0.50
N ILE A 119 -14.14 8.27 0.07
CA ILE A 119 -13.76 7.04 -0.60
C ILE A 119 -15.02 6.19 -0.75
N ILE A 120 -15.34 5.80 -1.97
CA ILE A 120 -16.38 4.83 -2.30
C ILE A 120 -15.70 3.67 -3.04
N ALA A 121 -15.57 2.52 -2.41
CA ALA A 121 -14.87 1.38 -3.00
C ALA A 121 -15.69 0.11 -2.90
N GLU A 122 -15.84 -0.60 -4.02
CA GLU A 122 -16.50 -1.90 -4.07
C GLU A 122 -15.53 -2.96 -4.55
N ARG A 123 -15.47 -4.08 -3.82
CA ARG A 123 -14.70 -5.25 -4.21
C ARG A 123 -15.30 -6.51 -3.59
N ASN A 124 -15.44 -7.57 -4.39
CA ASN A 124 -15.91 -8.89 -3.95
C ASN A 124 -17.27 -8.83 -3.20
N GLY A 125 -18.18 -7.95 -3.61
CA GLY A 125 -19.49 -7.79 -3.00
C GLY A 125 -19.49 -6.96 -1.70
N ALA A 126 -18.35 -6.46 -1.26
CA ALA A 126 -18.25 -5.53 -0.13
C ALA A 126 -18.19 -4.08 -0.64
N LEU A 127 -18.99 -3.20 -0.05
CA LEU A 127 -18.97 -1.77 -0.31
C LEU A 127 -18.41 -1.02 0.90
N LEU A 128 -17.42 -0.19 0.65
CA LEU A 128 -16.87 0.77 1.62
C LEU A 128 -17.31 2.18 1.22
N VAL A 129 -17.85 2.93 2.16
CA VAL A 129 -18.02 4.39 2.07
C VAL A 129 -17.38 5.00 3.30
N CYS A 130 -16.32 5.78 3.11
CA CYS A 130 -15.52 6.29 4.22
C CYS A 130 -14.97 7.67 3.86
N SER A 131 -14.82 8.56 4.84
CA SER A 131 -14.14 9.84 4.61
C SER A 131 -12.66 9.60 4.27
N LEU A 132 -12.12 10.35 3.31
CA LEU A 132 -10.68 10.36 3.00
C LEU A 132 -9.82 10.66 4.24
N LYS A 133 -10.32 11.46 5.18
CA LYS A 133 -9.63 11.76 6.43
C LYS A 133 -9.41 10.52 7.32
N GLU A 134 -10.26 9.51 7.14
CA GLU A 134 -10.23 8.27 7.91
C GLU A 134 -9.54 7.11 7.17
N GLU A 135 -8.88 7.38 6.05
CA GLU A 135 -8.29 6.33 5.20
C GLU A 135 -7.33 5.40 5.94
N GLN A 136 -6.57 5.92 6.91
CA GLN A 136 -5.65 5.13 7.74
C GLN A 136 -6.37 4.16 8.69
N ASN A 137 -7.65 4.43 8.98
CA ASN A 137 -8.47 3.61 9.87
C ASN A 137 -9.28 2.52 9.16
N ILE A 138 -9.26 2.46 7.84
CA ILE A 138 -10.07 1.50 7.04
C ILE A 138 -9.85 0.06 7.49
N LYS A 139 -8.63 -0.35 7.82
CA LYS A 139 -8.35 -1.69 8.32
C LYS A 139 -9.14 -2.03 9.59
N ARG A 140 -9.39 -1.07 10.47
CA ARG A 140 -10.19 -1.25 11.69
C ARG A 140 -11.67 -1.44 11.39
N PHE A 141 -12.19 -0.78 10.35
CA PHE A 141 -13.59 -0.89 9.94
C PHE A 141 -13.89 -2.23 9.24
N THR A 142 -12.90 -2.82 8.59
CA THR A 142 -13.05 -4.06 7.80
C THR A 142 -12.72 -5.32 8.58
N LEU A 143 -12.17 -5.24 9.78
CA LEU A 143 -12.00 -6.39 10.67
C LEU A 143 -13.39 -6.89 11.09
N LYS A 144 -13.79 -8.07 10.62
CA LYS A 144 -14.97 -8.77 11.15
C LYS A 144 -14.71 -9.11 12.62
N HIS A 145 -15.61 -8.67 13.49
CA HIS A 145 -15.67 -9.09 14.89
C HIS A 145 -16.05 -10.55 14.98
#